data_95e99312d9558b806068bbc748ffa61c
#
_entry.id   95e99312d9558b806068bbc748ffa61c
#
_cell.length_a   1.000
_cell.length_b   1.000
_cell.length_c   1.000
_cell.angle_alpha   90.00
_cell.angle_beta   90.00
_cell.angle_gamma   90.00
#
_symmetry.space_group_name_H-M   'P 1'
#
loop_
_entity.id
_entity.type
_entity.pdbx_description
1 polymer ?
#
loop_
_entity_poly.entity_id
_entity_poly.type
_entity_poly.pdbx_seq_one_letter_code
_entity_poly.pdbx_strand_id
1 'polypeptide(L)'
;MNLLAAVEVPFEAHLEVWTLIAGVLALGWYTARIVQPKAVSAGYEPISRGQKFSFLLAVVLMWVVSDWPVHEVAEEHLYFVHMFQHLFLAMLIPALFVLATPRWLFELVLGRDSAAWRFLRTGSKPVVAGLTFNALTLLLHWSRIVQLSFENGALHFFFHLLIFSSGLLMWMPVFGPVDEWRLSPLGQCFYLFAMSIVPTVPGGWLVFAEDAVYRHYDTPDRLFGIDVLTDQQAAGVVMKLVGGFVLWAIIFFIFTRWAHRELANDEQDRINRQRAARESLTTQSTTAEQAPLTFEQVSAEFAKTPAPDDDRR
;
A
#
# COMPACT_ATOMS: atom_id res chain seq x y z
N MET A 1 29.87 39.79 -9.10
CA MET A 1 29.48 38.72 -8.18
C MET A 1 28.88 37.62 -9.05
N ASN A 2 29.68 36.60 -9.41
CA ASN A 2 29.25 35.52 -10.29
C ASN A 2 28.26 34.62 -9.50
N LEU A 3 26.99 34.79 -9.74
CA LEU A 3 25.86 33.98 -9.18
C LEU A 3 25.76 32.57 -9.81
N LEU A 4 26.78 32.15 -10.59
CA LEU A 4 26.79 30.86 -11.32
C LEU A 4 28.17 30.16 -11.18
N ALA A 5 28.76 30.14 -9.99
CA ALA A 5 29.61 29.01 -9.67
C ALA A 5 28.64 27.84 -9.41
N ALA A 6 28.27 27.15 -10.49
CA ALA A 6 27.52 25.89 -10.34
C ALA A 6 28.45 24.97 -9.55
N VAL A 7 28.02 24.56 -8.36
CA VAL A 7 28.66 23.46 -7.66
C VAL A 7 28.57 22.30 -8.63
N GLU A 8 29.68 21.85 -9.17
CA GLU A 8 29.75 20.71 -10.06
C GLU A 8 29.53 19.47 -9.19
N VAL A 9 28.46 18.73 -9.49
CA VAL A 9 28.23 17.38 -8.91
C VAL A 9 29.04 16.41 -9.77
N PRO A 10 30.26 16.00 -9.34
CA PRO A 10 31.09 15.11 -10.15
C PRO A 10 30.36 13.77 -10.35
N PHE A 11 30.59 13.16 -11.52
CA PHE A 11 30.06 11.83 -11.75
C PHE A 11 30.81 10.81 -10.88
N GLU A 12 30.07 10.12 -10.03
CA GLU A 12 30.56 8.99 -9.26
C GLU A 12 29.79 7.71 -9.65
N ALA A 13 30.53 6.64 -9.89
CA ALA A 13 29.96 5.37 -10.32
C ALA A 13 29.69 4.49 -9.11
N HIS A 14 28.44 4.27 -8.76
CA HIS A 14 28.01 3.41 -7.66
C HIS A 14 27.89 1.95 -8.12
N LEU A 15 29.02 1.24 -8.19
CA LEU A 15 29.09 -0.15 -8.66
C LEU A 15 28.24 -1.10 -7.80
N GLU A 16 28.12 -0.83 -6.51
CA GLU A 16 27.25 -1.56 -5.57
C GLU A 16 25.79 -1.43 -5.96
N VAL A 17 25.32 -0.22 -6.33
CA VAL A 17 23.95 0.02 -6.80
C VAL A 17 23.72 -0.71 -8.12
N TRP A 18 24.63 -0.60 -9.08
CA TRP A 18 24.50 -1.26 -10.38
C TRP A 18 24.48 -2.78 -10.25
N THR A 19 25.32 -3.33 -9.36
CA THR A 19 25.34 -4.77 -9.05
C THR A 19 24.02 -5.22 -8.43
N LEU A 20 23.49 -4.42 -7.48
CA LEU A 20 22.19 -4.70 -6.87
C LEU A 20 21.08 -4.69 -7.90
N ILE A 21 20.98 -3.65 -8.74
CA ILE A 21 19.96 -3.51 -9.79
C ILE A 21 20.06 -4.67 -10.79
N ALA A 22 21.28 -4.99 -11.27
CA ALA A 22 21.50 -6.11 -12.16
C ALA A 22 21.06 -7.45 -11.53
N GLY A 23 21.39 -7.65 -10.26
CA GLY A 23 20.97 -8.84 -9.50
C GLY A 23 19.44 -8.96 -9.36
N VAL A 24 18.77 -7.86 -9.02
CA VAL A 24 17.29 -7.83 -8.90
C VAL A 24 16.63 -8.07 -10.27
N LEU A 25 17.14 -7.46 -11.34
CA LEU A 25 16.66 -7.71 -12.71
C LEU A 25 16.88 -9.15 -13.15
N ALA A 26 18.07 -9.72 -12.88
CA ALA A 26 18.38 -11.13 -13.17
C ALA A 26 17.45 -12.07 -12.43
N LEU A 27 17.17 -11.81 -11.14
CA LEU A 27 16.21 -12.58 -10.34
C LEU A 27 14.79 -12.49 -10.90
N GLY A 28 14.36 -11.29 -11.28
CA GLY A 28 13.05 -11.07 -11.93
C GLY A 28 12.94 -11.82 -13.27
N TRP A 29 13.98 -11.74 -14.10
CA TRP A 29 14.06 -12.47 -15.35
C TRP A 29 14.04 -13.99 -15.12
N TYR A 30 14.85 -14.50 -14.20
CA TYR A 30 14.87 -15.93 -13.83
C TYR A 30 13.49 -16.40 -13.37
N THR A 31 12.86 -15.61 -12.49
CA THR A 31 11.50 -15.90 -12.02
C THR A 31 10.50 -15.95 -13.16
N ALA A 32 10.52 -14.98 -14.06
CA ALA A 32 9.59 -14.92 -15.18
C ALA A 32 9.83 -16.00 -16.27
N ARG A 33 11.08 -16.38 -16.51
CA ARG A 33 11.44 -17.28 -17.61
C ARG A 33 11.60 -18.76 -17.17
N ILE A 34 12.02 -19.00 -15.94
CA ILE A 34 12.35 -20.35 -15.49
C ILE A 34 11.36 -20.85 -14.43
N VAL A 35 11.01 -20.01 -13.44
CA VAL A 35 10.15 -20.43 -12.31
C VAL A 35 8.67 -20.37 -12.71
N GLN A 36 8.21 -19.28 -13.31
CA GLN A 36 6.81 -19.08 -13.68
C GLN A 36 6.24 -20.20 -14.58
N PRO A 37 6.91 -20.68 -15.66
CA PRO A 37 6.35 -21.76 -16.47
C PRO A 37 6.10 -23.05 -15.66
N LYS A 38 6.99 -23.37 -14.70
CA LYS A 38 6.82 -24.50 -13.81
C LYS A 38 5.65 -24.30 -12.83
N ALA A 39 5.50 -23.09 -12.29
CA ALA A 39 4.37 -22.74 -11.44
C ALA A 39 3.04 -22.85 -12.20
N VAL A 40 2.98 -22.32 -13.43
CA VAL A 40 1.78 -22.42 -14.28
C VAL A 40 1.43 -23.86 -14.63
N SER A 41 2.42 -24.72 -14.93
CA SER A 41 2.17 -26.15 -15.15
C SER A 41 1.70 -26.87 -13.88
N ALA A 42 1.99 -26.35 -12.71
CA ALA A 42 1.49 -26.83 -11.43
C ALA A 42 0.11 -26.23 -11.02
N GLY A 43 -0.52 -25.44 -11.91
CA GLY A 43 -1.86 -24.88 -11.72
C GLY A 43 -1.91 -23.51 -11.06
N TYR A 44 -0.78 -22.82 -10.89
CA TYR A 44 -0.75 -21.43 -10.38
C TYR A 44 -1.00 -20.43 -11.51
N GLU A 45 -1.57 -19.29 -11.15
CA GLU A 45 -1.76 -18.19 -12.11
C GLU A 45 -0.43 -17.54 -12.53
N PRO A 46 -0.29 -17.13 -13.81
CA PRO A 46 0.89 -16.43 -14.27
C PRO A 46 1.00 -15.04 -13.62
N ILE A 47 2.24 -14.52 -13.53
CA ILE A 47 2.49 -13.15 -13.07
C ILE A 47 1.72 -12.16 -13.95
N SER A 48 0.85 -11.38 -13.35
CA SER A 48 -0.01 -10.42 -14.04
C SER A 48 0.79 -9.26 -14.66
N ARG A 49 0.18 -8.56 -15.63
CA ARG A 49 0.79 -7.34 -16.21
C ARG A 49 1.03 -6.26 -15.17
N GLY A 50 0.11 -6.11 -14.19
CA GLY A 50 0.25 -5.17 -13.09
C GLY A 50 1.46 -5.50 -12.20
N GLN A 51 1.65 -6.77 -11.85
CA GLN A 51 2.80 -7.21 -11.07
C GLN A 51 4.13 -6.97 -11.78
N LYS A 52 4.20 -7.25 -13.11
CA LYS A 52 5.39 -6.96 -13.92
C LYS A 52 5.68 -5.46 -13.98
N PHE A 53 4.65 -4.64 -14.16
CA PHE A 53 4.78 -3.19 -14.16
C PHE A 53 5.26 -2.67 -12.80
N SER A 54 4.67 -3.14 -11.69
CA SER A 54 5.10 -2.76 -10.33
C SER A 54 6.54 -3.14 -10.07
N PHE A 55 6.98 -4.34 -10.51
CA PHE A 55 8.36 -4.77 -10.38
C PHE A 55 9.32 -3.84 -11.14
N LEU A 56 9.05 -3.59 -12.43
CA LEU A 56 9.91 -2.73 -13.25
C LEU A 56 9.95 -1.30 -12.73
N LEU A 57 8.80 -0.77 -12.31
CA LEU A 57 8.72 0.57 -11.73
C LEU A 57 9.51 0.66 -10.42
N ALA A 58 9.41 -0.36 -9.54
CA ALA A 58 10.19 -0.44 -8.31
C ALA A 58 11.70 -0.42 -8.58
N VAL A 59 12.15 -1.22 -9.56
CA VAL A 59 13.58 -1.30 -9.93
C VAL A 59 14.07 0.02 -10.52
N VAL A 60 13.30 0.64 -11.42
CA VAL A 60 13.66 1.93 -12.02
C VAL A 60 13.73 3.03 -10.95
N LEU A 61 12.75 3.11 -10.06
CA LEU A 61 12.75 4.10 -8.98
C LEU A 61 13.92 3.86 -8.01
N MET A 62 14.17 2.60 -7.64
CA MET A 62 15.30 2.24 -6.78
C MET A 62 16.63 2.66 -7.42
N TRP A 63 16.81 2.43 -8.72
CA TRP A 63 18.00 2.88 -9.43
C TRP A 63 18.11 4.40 -9.43
N VAL A 64 17.07 5.12 -9.85
CA VAL A 64 17.08 6.59 -9.95
C VAL A 64 17.39 7.27 -8.61
N VAL A 65 16.82 6.78 -7.50
CA VAL A 65 17.04 7.43 -6.20
C VAL A 65 18.33 7.01 -5.51
N SER A 66 18.95 5.89 -5.93
CA SER A 66 20.18 5.37 -5.29
C SER A 66 21.44 5.54 -6.14
N ASP A 67 21.32 6.16 -7.33
CA ASP A 67 22.45 6.37 -8.25
C ASP A 67 22.69 7.87 -8.49
N TRP A 68 23.80 8.19 -9.14
CA TRP A 68 24.11 9.55 -9.59
C TRP A 68 23.00 10.08 -10.53
N PRO A 69 22.62 11.36 -10.47
CA PRO A 69 23.11 12.41 -9.55
C PRO A 69 22.31 12.53 -8.25
N VAL A 70 21.19 11.80 -8.09
CA VAL A 70 20.28 11.98 -6.97
C VAL A 70 20.94 11.61 -5.65
N HIS A 71 21.65 10.49 -5.63
CA HIS A 71 22.34 10.00 -4.44
C HIS A 71 23.41 10.99 -3.96
N GLU A 72 24.24 11.49 -4.88
CA GLU A 72 25.31 12.44 -4.58
C GLU A 72 24.77 13.77 -4.01
N VAL A 73 23.73 14.31 -4.67
CA VAL A 73 23.06 15.53 -4.19
C VAL A 73 22.43 15.30 -2.82
N ALA A 74 21.87 14.12 -2.59
CA ALA A 74 21.21 13.75 -1.34
C ALA A 74 22.20 13.61 -0.17
N GLU A 75 23.36 13.00 -0.40
CA GLU A 75 24.30 12.73 0.67
C GLU A 75 25.23 13.89 0.98
N GLU A 76 25.70 14.60 -0.05
CA GLU A 76 26.74 15.61 0.11
C GLU A 76 26.22 17.06 0.16
N HIS A 77 25.03 17.33 -0.40
CA HIS A 77 24.62 18.71 -0.63
C HIS A 77 23.31 19.13 0.01
N LEU A 78 22.22 18.33 -0.15
CA LEU A 78 20.87 18.76 0.18
C LEU A 78 20.08 17.72 0.96
N TYR A 79 19.84 18.00 2.22
CA TYR A 79 19.13 17.12 3.11
C TYR A 79 17.68 16.89 2.70
N PHE A 80 17.01 17.88 2.08
CA PHE A 80 15.65 17.66 1.58
C PHE A 80 15.59 16.64 0.44
N VAL A 81 16.65 16.55 -0.39
CA VAL A 81 16.77 15.52 -1.44
C VAL A 81 16.99 14.14 -0.80
N HIS A 82 17.82 14.08 0.27
CA HIS A 82 18.00 12.87 1.07
C HIS A 82 16.67 12.38 1.67
N MET A 83 15.80 13.29 2.14
CA MET A 83 14.48 12.92 2.63
C MET A 83 13.55 12.43 1.52
N PHE A 84 13.63 12.97 0.31
CA PHE A 84 12.95 12.37 -0.85
C PHE A 84 13.43 10.95 -1.11
N GLN A 85 14.75 10.71 -1.15
CA GLN A 85 15.32 9.38 -1.31
C GLN A 85 14.79 8.41 -0.25
N HIS A 86 14.80 8.82 1.03
CA HIS A 86 14.26 8.02 2.14
C HIS A 86 12.77 7.70 1.96
N LEU A 87 11.93 8.64 1.52
CA LEU A 87 10.50 8.38 1.26
C LEU A 87 10.30 7.33 0.16
N PHE A 88 11.09 7.36 -0.90
CA PHE A 88 11.05 6.34 -1.93
C PHE A 88 11.48 4.98 -1.40
N LEU A 89 12.62 4.92 -0.70
CA LEU A 89 13.18 3.68 -0.14
C LEU A 89 12.31 3.09 0.98
N ALA A 90 11.71 3.93 1.83
CA ALA A 90 10.91 3.47 2.94
C ALA A 90 9.47 3.11 2.58
N MET A 91 8.88 3.80 1.60
CA MET A 91 7.43 3.72 1.35
C MET A 91 7.09 3.25 -0.06
N LEU A 92 7.50 3.98 -1.10
CA LEU A 92 7.00 3.75 -2.44
C LEU A 92 7.58 2.48 -3.08
N ILE A 93 8.90 2.31 -3.03
CA ILE A 93 9.58 1.17 -3.63
C ILE A 93 9.19 -0.15 -2.92
N PRO A 94 9.17 -0.23 -1.56
CA PRO A 94 8.68 -1.41 -0.86
C PRO A 94 7.23 -1.77 -1.21
N ALA A 95 6.33 -0.79 -1.31
CA ALA A 95 4.93 -1.03 -1.73
C ALA A 95 4.87 -1.71 -3.10
N LEU A 96 5.66 -1.20 -4.06
CA LEU A 96 5.70 -1.74 -5.41
C LEU A 96 6.27 -3.16 -5.45
N PHE A 97 7.31 -3.48 -4.67
CA PHE A 97 7.84 -4.84 -4.58
C PHE A 97 6.84 -5.81 -3.94
N VAL A 98 6.13 -5.38 -2.89
CA VAL A 98 5.07 -6.18 -2.28
C VAL A 98 3.94 -6.45 -3.29
N LEU A 99 3.49 -5.43 -4.03
CA LEU A 99 2.49 -5.56 -5.10
C LEU A 99 2.97 -6.43 -6.27
N ALA A 100 4.26 -6.42 -6.56
CA ALA A 100 4.87 -7.21 -7.63
C ALA A 100 4.93 -8.71 -7.31
N THR A 101 4.90 -9.07 -6.03
CA THR A 101 5.16 -10.44 -5.57
C THR A 101 3.87 -11.28 -5.62
N PRO A 102 3.76 -12.29 -6.52
CA PRO A 102 2.62 -13.20 -6.50
C PRO A 102 2.71 -14.15 -5.29
N ARG A 103 1.53 -14.58 -4.81
CA ARG A 103 1.41 -15.46 -3.63
C ARG A 103 2.26 -16.74 -3.76
N TRP A 104 2.19 -17.41 -4.89
CA TRP A 104 2.94 -18.65 -5.11
C TRP A 104 4.46 -18.48 -5.01
N LEU A 105 4.98 -17.33 -5.49
CA LEU A 105 6.42 -17.02 -5.39
C LEU A 105 6.82 -16.78 -3.93
N PHE A 106 6.03 -16.02 -3.20
CA PHE A 106 6.25 -15.77 -1.78
C PHE A 106 6.24 -17.06 -0.96
N GLU A 107 5.28 -17.95 -1.21
CA GLU A 107 5.19 -19.27 -0.59
C GLU A 107 6.34 -20.21 -0.97
N LEU A 108 6.77 -20.15 -2.25
CA LEU A 108 7.89 -20.95 -2.74
C LEU A 108 9.21 -20.55 -2.09
N VAL A 109 9.48 -19.23 -2.01
CA VAL A 109 10.74 -18.71 -1.47
C VAL A 109 10.84 -18.94 0.03
N LEU A 110 9.76 -18.74 0.75
CA LEU A 110 9.78 -18.82 2.21
C LEU A 110 9.53 -20.24 2.75
N GLY A 111 8.72 -21.05 2.04
CA GLY A 111 8.24 -22.33 2.55
C GLY A 111 7.22 -22.16 3.69
N ARG A 112 5.97 -22.60 3.49
CA ARG A 112 4.84 -22.33 4.41
C ARG A 112 5.08 -22.73 5.88
N ASP A 113 5.90 -23.72 6.15
CA ASP A 113 6.14 -24.23 7.52
C ASP A 113 7.52 -23.84 8.07
N SER A 114 8.25 -23.00 7.35
CA SER A 114 9.60 -22.58 7.71
C SER A 114 9.64 -21.60 8.89
N ALA A 115 10.80 -21.46 9.52
CA ALA A 115 11.03 -20.41 10.51
C ALA A 115 10.89 -19.00 9.91
N ALA A 116 11.33 -18.83 8.64
CA ALA A 116 11.20 -17.56 7.91
C ALA A 116 9.73 -17.17 7.68
N TRP A 117 8.87 -18.16 7.32
CA TRP A 117 7.43 -17.93 7.21
C TRP A 117 6.82 -17.46 8.53
N ARG A 118 7.12 -18.16 9.64
CA ARG A 118 6.60 -17.79 10.97
C ARG A 118 7.10 -16.43 11.42
N PHE A 119 8.36 -16.12 11.18
CA PHE A 119 8.95 -14.80 11.47
C PHE A 119 8.24 -13.69 10.69
N LEU A 120 8.13 -13.84 9.36
CA LEU A 120 7.46 -12.85 8.52
C LEU A 120 5.96 -12.71 8.82
N ARG A 121 5.27 -13.82 9.09
CA ARG A 121 3.88 -13.77 9.53
C ARG A 121 3.71 -12.95 10.81
N THR A 122 4.63 -13.10 11.77
CA THR A 122 4.59 -12.32 13.02
C THR A 122 4.94 -10.87 12.78
N GLY A 123 6.00 -10.60 12.00
CA GLY A 123 6.42 -9.26 11.61
C GLY A 123 5.36 -8.50 10.80
N SER A 124 4.57 -9.21 9.99
CA SER A 124 3.49 -8.65 9.18
C SER A 124 2.19 -8.38 9.95
N LYS A 125 2.11 -8.72 11.25
CA LYS A 125 0.97 -8.28 12.06
C LYS A 125 0.93 -6.75 12.11
N PRO A 126 -0.23 -6.11 11.92
CA PRO A 126 -0.31 -4.65 11.75
C PRO A 126 0.38 -3.85 12.86
N VAL A 127 0.19 -4.28 14.11
CA VAL A 127 0.82 -3.62 15.26
C VAL A 127 2.35 -3.78 15.24
N VAL A 128 2.85 -4.99 14.93
CA VAL A 128 4.28 -5.26 14.89
C VAL A 128 4.94 -4.51 13.74
N ALA A 129 4.37 -4.63 12.54
CA ALA A 129 4.87 -3.94 11.34
C ALA A 129 4.88 -2.41 11.54
N GLY A 130 3.78 -1.87 12.07
CA GLY A 130 3.66 -0.43 12.33
C GLY A 130 4.63 0.07 13.40
N LEU A 131 4.75 -0.63 14.52
CA LEU A 131 5.71 -0.26 15.57
C LEU A 131 7.15 -0.35 15.08
N THR A 132 7.51 -1.41 14.34
CA THR A 132 8.85 -1.57 13.79
C THR A 132 9.20 -0.43 12.84
N PHE A 133 8.31 -0.12 11.88
CA PHE A 133 8.52 0.97 10.92
C PHE A 133 8.67 2.32 11.62
N ASN A 134 7.74 2.65 12.53
CA ASN A 134 7.75 3.93 13.22
C ASN A 134 8.93 4.06 14.18
N ALA A 135 9.29 3.01 14.92
CA ALA A 135 10.45 3.02 15.82
C ALA A 135 11.75 3.23 15.03
N LEU A 136 11.94 2.54 13.91
CA LEU A 136 13.08 2.74 13.04
C LEU A 136 13.09 4.14 12.43
N THR A 137 11.95 4.65 11.99
CA THR A 137 11.84 6.02 11.48
C THR A 137 12.30 7.02 12.53
N LEU A 138 11.81 6.94 13.77
CA LEU A 138 12.23 7.84 14.83
C LEU A 138 13.73 7.69 15.18
N LEU A 139 14.19 6.44 15.29
CA LEU A 139 15.57 6.14 15.64
C LEU A 139 16.56 6.68 14.60
N LEU A 140 16.29 6.41 13.32
CA LEU A 140 17.17 6.79 12.21
C LEU A 140 17.19 8.30 11.93
N HIS A 141 16.21 9.06 12.47
CA HIS A 141 16.21 10.53 12.42
C HIS A 141 16.80 11.19 13.67
N TRP A 142 17.30 10.40 14.64
CA TRP A 142 17.98 10.96 15.78
C TRP A 142 19.33 11.56 15.38
N SER A 143 19.59 12.83 15.70
CA SER A 143 20.77 13.60 15.20
C SER A 143 22.09 12.86 15.35
N ARG A 144 22.32 12.20 16.51
CA ARG A 144 23.54 11.43 16.73
C ARG A 144 23.67 10.22 15.81
N ILE A 145 22.57 9.55 15.51
CA ILE A 145 22.54 8.38 14.62
C ILE A 145 22.76 8.82 13.18
N VAL A 146 22.13 9.91 12.77
CA VAL A 146 22.35 10.53 11.45
C VAL A 146 23.82 10.91 11.29
N GLN A 147 24.43 11.59 12.28
CA GLN A 147 25.83 11.95 12.24
C GLN A 147 26.76 10.72 12.09
N LEU A 148 26.53 9.68 12.90
CA LEU A 148 27.28 8.43 12.82
C LEU A 148 27.15 7.73 11.47
N SER A 149 25.99 7.84 10.82
CA SER A 149 25.78 7.22 9.50
C SER A 149 26.64 7.87 8.42
N PHE A 150 26.78 9.19 8.43
CA PHE A 150 27.64 9.90 7.47
C PHE A 150 29.13 9.70 7.74
N GLU A 151 29.52 9.38 8.97
CA GLU A 151 30.91 9.03 9.30
C GLU A 151 31.33 7.63 8.83
N ASN A 152 30.35 6.76 8.47
CA ASN A 152 30.58 5.38 8.08
C ASN A 152 29.61 4.91 7.00
N GLY A 153 30.05 4.88 5.74
CA GLY A 153 29.24 4.49 4.58
C GLY A 153 28.62 3.09 4.69
N ALA A 154 29.32 2.11 5.32
CA ALA A 154 28.73 0.77 5.52
C ALA A 154 27.55 0.83 6.51
N LEU A 155 27.63 1.66 7.55
CA LEU A 155 26.54 1.87 8.50
C LEU A 155 25.37 2.63 7.82
N HIS A 156 25.68 3.61 6.97
CA HIS A 156 24.70 4.35 6.18
C HIS A 156 23.92 3.40 5.26
N PHE A 157 24.60 2.57 4.48
CA PHE A 157 23.98 1.54 3.64
C PHE A 157 23.13 0.58 4.46
N PHE A 158 23.60 0.14 5.62
CA PHE A 158 22.84 -0.71 6.52
C PHE A 158 21.54 -0.06 7.01
N PHE A 159 21.54 1.25 7.28
CA PHE A 159 20.33 1.98 7.67
C PHE A 159 19.34 2.09 6.52
N HIS A 160 19.80 2.31 5.28
CA HIS A 160 18.94 2.24 4.10
C HIS A 160 18.30 0.85 3.94
N LEU A 161 19.05 -0.23 4.18
CA LEU A 161 18.52 -1.59 4.15
C LEU A 161 17.49 -1.83 5.26
N LEU A 162 17.72 -1.31 6.46
CA LEU A 162 16.76 -1.42 7.58
C LEU A 162 15.46 -0.69 7.28
N ILE A 163 15.53 0.56 6.80
CA ILE A 163 14.33 1.34 6.51
C ILE A 163 13.55 0.73 5.35
N PHE A 164 14.22 0.28 4.30
CA PHE A 164 13.62 -0.45 3.19
C PHE A 164 12.92 -1.74 3.65
N SER A 165 13.60 -2.56 4.46
CA SER A 165 13.05 -3.82 4.99
C SER A 165 11.85 -3.57 5.90
N SER A 166 11.90 -2.53 6.73
CA SER A 166 10.76 -2.13 7.56
C SER A 166 9.58 -1.64 6.72
N GLY A 167 9.85 -0.95 5.61
CA GLY A 167 8.86 -0.57 4.61
C GLY A 167 8.17 -1.77 3.97
N LEU A 168 8.92 -2.83 3.60
CA LEU A 168 8.32 -4.08 3.12
C LEU A 168 7.35 -4.66 4.16
N LEU A 169 7.74 -4.72 5.44
CA LEU A 169 6.86 -5.19 6.52
C LEU A 169 5.64 -4.29 6.71
N MET A 170 5.83 -2.97 6.65
CA MET A 170 4.75 -1.99 6.79
C MET A 170 3.64 -2.19 5.75
N TRP A 171 3.98 -2.57 4.52
CA TRP A 171 3.01 -2.78 3.45
C TRP A 171 2.35 -4.17 3.44
N MET A 172 2.86 -5.13 4.19
CA MET A 172 2.28 -6.48 4.24
C MET A 172 0.82 -6.52 4.71
N PRO A 173 0.40 -5.76 5.75
CA PRO A 173 -1.01 -5.72 6.17
C PRO A 173 -1.96 -5.07 5.15
N VAL A 174 -1.42 -4.35 4.16
CA VAL A 174 -2.21 -3.62 3.14
C VAL A 174 -2.21 -4.34 1.80
N PHE A 175 -1.02 -4.65 1.26
CA PHE A 175 -0.82 -5.18 -0.08
C PHE A 175 -0.15 -6.56 -0.10
N GLY A 176 0.15 -7.15 1.06
CA GLY A 176 0.88 -8.42 1.15
C GLY A 176 0.31 -9.51 0.24
N PRO A 177 1.14 -10.44 -0.28
CA PRO A 177 0.71 -11.48 -1.22
C PRO A 177 -0.19 -12.55 -0.59
N VAL A 178 -0.25 -12.60 0.74
CA VAL A 178 -1.07 -13.55 1.51
C VAL A 178 -2.31 -12.84 2.01
N ASP A 179 -3.47 -13.12 1.41
CA ASP A 179 -4.72 -12.41 1.70
C ASP A 179 -5.14 -12.51 3.17
N GLU A 180 -4.86 -13.63 3.82
CA GLU A 180 -5.17 -13.89 5.23
C GLU A 180 -4.36 -13.03 6.21
N TRP A 181 -3.29 -12.36 5.73
CA TRP A 181 -2.48 -11.44 6.51
C TRP A 181 -2.89 -9.97 6.34
N ARG A 182 -3.74 -9.70 5.34
CA ARG A 182 -4.22 -8.34 5.09
C ARG A 182 -5.33 -7.94 6.04
N LEU A 183 -5.37 -6.68 6.34
CA LEU A 183 -6.50 -6.06 7.03
C LEU A 183 -7.72 -5.93 6.11
N SER A 184 -8.91 -5.84 6.71
CA SER A 184 -10.10 -5.40 5.99
C SER A 184 -9.88 -3.99 5.39
N PRO A 185 -10.61 -3.57 4.35
CA PRO A 185 -10.40 -2.27 3.72
C PRO A 185 -10.44 -1.08 4.69
N LEU A 186 -11.40 -1.07 5.61
CA LEU A 186 -11.45 -0.05 6.66
C LEU A 186 -10.29 -0.17 7.64
N GLY A 187 -9.89 -1.39 8.00
CA GLY A 187 -8.71 -1.65 8.83
C GLY A 187 -7.41 -1.13 8.17
N GLN A 188 -7.29 -1.27 6.84
CA GLN A 188 -6.18 -0.70 6.06
C GLN A 188 -6.17 0.83 6.14
N CYS A 189 -7.33 1.48 6.01
CA CYS A 189 -7.44 2.93 6.13
C CYS A 189 -7.00 3.42 7.52
N PHE A 190 -7.47 2.80 8.59
CA PHE A 190 -7.06 3.14 9.96
C PHE A 190 -5.57 2.89 10.20
N TYR A 191 -5.03 1.78 9.71
CA TYR A 191 -3.62 1.46 9.82
C TYR A 191 -2.75 2.51 9.12
N LEU A 192 -3.04 2.84 7.87
CA LEU A 192 -2.29 3.86 7.11
C LEU A 192 -2.44 5.26 7.72
N PHE A 193 -3.60 5.59 8.25
CA PHE A 193 -3.79 6.82 9.01
C PHE A 193 -2.84 6.88 10.22
N ALA A 194 -2.78 5.80 11.01
CA ALA A 194 -1.85 5.71 12.14
C ALA A 194 -0.39 5.84 11.70
N MET A 195 -0.02 5.24 10.54
CA MET A 195 1.33 5.37 9.97
C MET A 195 1.67 6.80 9.53
N SER A 196 0.70 7.64 9.22
CA SER A 196 0.92 9.05 8.83
C SER A 196 1.24 9.97 10.02
N ILE A 197 1.00 9.53 11.25
CA ILE A 197 1.14 10.38 12.45
C ILE A 197 2.60 10.47 12.90
N VAL A 198 3.28 9.33 13.06
CA VAL A 198 4.61 9.28 13.70
C VAL A 198 5.68 10.03 12.92
N PRO A 199 5.78 9.93 11.57
CA PRO A 199 6.76 10.70 10.80
C PRO A 199 6.55 12.22 10.89
N THR A 200 5.41 12.68 11.41
CA THR A 200 5.16 14.11 11.71
C THR A 200 6.07 14.63 12.82
N VAL A 201 6.51 13.76 13.74
CA VAL A 201 7.35 14.17 14.87
C VAL A 201 8.73 14.64 14.41
N PRO A 202 9.55 13.83 13.72
CA PRO A 202 10.84 14.29 13.22
C PRO A 202 10.69 15.38 12.15
N GLY A 203 9.69 15.30 11.26
CA GLY A 203 9.43 16.34 10.28
C GLY A 203 9.06 17.69 10.91
N GLY A 204 8.19 17.69 11.92
CA GLY A 204 7.84 18.89 12.67
C GLY A 204 9.02 19.47 13.43
N TRP A 205 9.84 18.62 14.04
CA TRP A 205 11.05 19.08 14.72
C TRP A 205 12.00 19.82 13.75
N LEU A 206 12.20 19.32 12.54
CA LEU A 206 13.03 19.99 11.53
C LEU A 206 12.38 21.31 11.04
N VAL A 207 11.07 21.34 10.80
CA VAL A 207 10.37 22.55 10.34
C VAL A 207 10.50 23.72 11.33
N PHE A 208 10.46 23.42 12.62
CA PHE A 208 10.53 24.42 13.69
C PHE A 208 11.92 24.58 14.29
N ALA A 209 12.96 24.00 13.68
CA ALA A 209 14.33 24.19 14.13
C ALA A 209 14.76 25.64 13.89
N GLU A 210 15.44 26.22 14.90
CA GLU A 210 16.02 27.57 14.82
C GLU A 210 17.48 27.55 14.36
N ASP A 211 18.15 26.37 14.53
CA ASP A 211 19.52 26.13 14.12
C ASP A 211 19.63 24.84 13.32
N ALA A 212 20.77 24.67 12.61
CA ALA A 212 21.07 23.45 11.88
C ALA A 212 21.15 22.22 12.79
N VAL A 213 20.23 21.27 12.59
CA VAL A 213 20.11 20.03 13.37
C VAL A 213 21.18 19.00 12.94
N TYR A 214 21.43 18.90 11.64
CA TYR A 214 22.38 17.97 11.04
C TYR A 214 23.56 18.72 10.47
N ARG A 215 24.67 18.76 11.22
CA ARG A 215 25.86 19.54 10.87
C ARG A 215 26.65 19.02 9.68
N HIS A 216 26.43 17.77 9.29
CA HIS A 216 27.02 17.20 8.08
C HIS A 216 26.76 18.09 6.85
N TYR A 217 25.56 18.62 6.73
CA TYR A 217 25.13 19.48 5.62
C TYR A 217 25.54 20.96 5.79
N ASP A 218 26.19 21.35 6.89
CA ASP A 218 26.64 22.72 7.11
C ASP A 218 28.01 22.93 6.47
N THR A 219 28.03 22.92 5.13
CA THR A 219 29.23 23.07 4.30
C THR A 219 29.27 24.48 3.68
N PRO A 220 30.48 25.04 3.39
CA PRO A 220 30.60 26.35 2.77
C PRO A 220 30.07 26.39 1.33
N ASP A 221 30.13 25.26 0.60
CA ASP A 221 29.68 25.12 -0.76
C ASP A 221 28.22 24.74 -0.80
N ARG A 222 27.36 25.72 -1.09
CA ARG A 222 25.88 25.53 -1.04
C ARG A 222 25.30 25.41 -2.44
N LEU A 223 24.76 24.22 -2.75
CA LEU A 223 24.07 23.98 -4.01
C LEU A 223 22.84 24.90 -4.11
N PHE A 224 22.70 25.59 -5.22
CA PHE A 224 21.64 26.59 -5.48
C PHE A 224 21.59 27.76 -4.48
N GLY A 225 22.61 27.95 -3.64
CA GLY A 225 22.64 29.01 -2.62
C GLY A 225 21.62 28.82 -1.48
N ILE A 226 21.08 27.61 -1.31
CA ILE A 226 20.16 27.28 -0.22
C ILE A 226 20.94 27.14 1.07
N ASP A 227 20.59 27.92 2.10
CA ASP A 227 21.24 27.79 3.42
C ASP A 227 20.81 26.49 4.13
N VAL A 228 21.64 26.01 5.09
CA VAL A 228 21.46 24.72 5.76
C VAL A 228 20.16 24.64 6.54
N LEU A 229 19.73 25.72 7.17
CA LEU A 229 18.49 25.72 7.97
C LEU A 229 17.27 25.62 7.05
N THR A 230 17.23 26.41 5.98
CA THR A 230 16.17 26.34 4.97
C THR A 230 16.07 24.96 4.33
N ASP A 231 17.21 24.34 3.99
CA ASP A 231 17.27 22.99 3.44
C ASP A 231 16.68 21.96 4.42
N GLN A 232 17.08 21.99 5.69
CA GLN A 232 16.56 21.06 6.70
C GLN A 232 15.09 21.31 7.05
N GLN A 233 14.65 22.56 7.06
CA GLN A 233 13.23 22.88 7.21
C GLN A 233 12.41 22.36 5.99
N ALA A 234 12.94 22.51 4.77
CA ALA A 234 12.35 21.95 3.57
C ALA A 234 12.27 20.41 3.64
N ALA A 235 13.29 19.75 4.16
CA ALA A 235 13.31 18.31 4.42
C ALA A 235 12.17 17.89 5.36
N GLY A 236 11.94 18.64 6.44
CA GLY A 236 10.81 18.42 7.35
C GLY A 236 9.45 18.56 6.66
N VAL A 237 9.32 19.56 5.76
CA VAL A 237 8.11 19.75 4.93
C VAL A 237 7.92 18.57 3.98
N VAL A 238 8.98 18.10 3.31
CA VAL A 238 8.96 16.93 2.41
C VAL A 238 8.47 15.69 3.16
N MET A 239 9.05 15.39 4.33
CA MET A 239 8.63 14.26 5.16
C MET A 239 7.13 14.29 5.47
N LYS A 240 6.62 15.45 5.87
CA LYS A 240 5.22 15.60 6.28
C LYS A 240 4.27 15.64 5.09
N LEU A 241 4.53 16.49 4.10
CA LEU A 241 3.59 16.71 3.01
C LEU A 241 3.64 15.58 1.97
N VAL A 242 4.84 15.22 1.49
CA VAL A 242 4.96 14.19 0.45
C VAL A 242 4.63 12.82 1.02
N GLY A 243 5.21 12.44 2.16
CA GLY A 243 4.91 11.17 2.82
C GLY A 243 3.43 11.06 3.22
N GLY A 244 2.87 12.14 3.80
CA GLY A 244 1.45 12.22 4.13
C GLY A 244 0.57 12.11 2.90
N PHE A 245 0.85 12.85 1.83
CA PHE A 245 0.07 12.82 0.59
C PHE A 245 0.00 11.42 -0.03
N VAL A 246 1.12 10.70 -0.07
CA VAL A 246 1.16 9.31 -0.58
C VAL A 246 0.21 8.41 0.23
N LEU A 247 0.29 8.44 1.56
CA LEU A 247 -0.58 7.62 2.41
C LEU A 247 -2.05 8.00 2.27
N TRP A 248 -2.36 9.29 2.26
CA TRP A 248 -3.73 9.79 2.12
C TRP A 248 -4.33 9.49 0.75
N ALA A 249 -3.54 9.55 -0.32
CA ALA A 249 -3.98 9.14 -1.65
C ALA A 249 -4.35 7.65 -1.69
N ILE A 250 -3.54 6.79 -1.03
CA ILE A 250 -3.83 5.36 -0.94
C ILE A 250 -5.06 5.10 -0.06
N ILE A 251 -5.20 5.78 1.08
CA ILE A 251 -6.40 5.70 1.93
C ILE A 251 -7.65 6.08 1.12
N PHE A 252 -7.59 7.19 0.40
CA PHE A 252 -8.71 7.65 -0.44
C PHE A 252 -9.07 6.60 -1.50
N PHE A 253 -8.09 6.02 -2.17
CA PHE A 253 -8.32 4.98 -3.18
C PHE A 253 -8.94 3.71 -2.57
N ILE A 254 -8.43 3.23 -1.42
CA ILE A 254 -8.96 2.05 -0.74
C ILE A 254 -10.39 2.31 -0.27
N PHE A 255 -10.62 3.47 0.36
CA PHE A 255 -11.93 3.84 0.88
C PHE A 255 -12.98 3.98 -0.22
N THR A 256 -12.68 4.70 -1.30
CA THR A 256 -13.62 4.87 -2.41
C THR A 256 -13.95 3.54 -3.08
N ARG A 257 -12.95 2.68 -3.30
CA ARG A 257 -13.17 1.34 -3.85
C ARG A 257 -14.02 0.47 -2.92
N TRP A 258 -13.80 0.55 -1.62
CA TRP A 258 -14.63 -0.16 -0.64
C TRP A 258 -16.06 0.38 -0.63
N ALA A 259 -16.25 1.69 -0.55
CA ALA A 259 -17.56 2.33 -0.52
C ALA A 259 -18.40 1.99 -1.76
N HIS A 260 -17.80 2.02 -2.95
CA HIS A 260 -18.48 1.62 -4.18
C HIS A 260 -18.92 0.15 -4.18
N ARG A 261 -18.10 -0.74 -3.63
CA ARG A 261 -18.47 -2.16 -3.51
C ARG A 261 -19.61 -2.37 -2.52
N GLU A 262 -19.57 -1.70 -1.39
CA GLU A 262 -20.59 -1.79 -0.36
C GLU A 262 -21.94 -1.30 -0.88
N LEU A 263 -21.97 -0.13 -1.54
CA LEU A 263 -23.18 0.38 -2.18
C LEU A 263 -23.74 -0.56 -3.25
N ALA A 264 -22.89 -1.19 -4.04
CA ALA A 264 -23.31 -2.17 -5.03
C ALA A 264 -23.89 -3.45 -4.40
N ASN A 265 -23.30 -3.92 -3.29
CA ASN A 265 -23.80 -5.07 -2.54
C ASN A 265 -25.17 -4.77 -1.89
N ASP A 266 -25.32 -3.60 -1.25
CA ASP A 266 -26.58 -3.16 -0.64
C ASP A 266 -27.71 -3.08 -1.68
N GLU A 267 -27.42 -2.55 -2.87
CA GLU A 267 -28.41 -2.51 -3.96
C GLU A 267 -28.79 -3.90 -4.45
N GLN A 268 -27.81 -4.80 -4.59
CA GLN A 268 -28.07 -6.19 -4.99
C GLN A 268 -28.91 -6.93 -3.93
N ASP A 269 -28.61 -6.73 -2.65
CA ASP A 269 -29.38 -7.30 -1.55
C ASP A 269 -30.80 -6.75 -1.50
N ARG A 270 -30.98 -5.46 -1.79
CA ARG A 270 -32.31 -4.85 -1.91
C ARG A 270 -33.13 -5.49 -3.03
N ILE A 271 -32.52 -5.68 -4.21
CA ILE A 271 -33.15 -6.34 -5.35
C ILE A 271 -33.49 -7.78 -5.01
N ASN A 272 -32.59 -8.51 -4.37
CA ASN A 272 -32.83 -9.91 -3.99
C ASN A 272 -34.00 -10.05 -2.98
N ARG A 273 -34.07 -9.17 -1.97
CA ARG A 273 -35.18 -9.12 -1.02
C ARG A 273 -36.51 -8.82 -1.71
N GLN A 274 -36.53 -7.89 -2.66
CA GLN A 274 -37.74 -7.56 -3.43
C GLN A 274 -38.20 -8.75 -4.30
N ARG A 275 -37.27 -9.48 -4.93
CA ARG A 275 -37.58 -10.70 -5.71
C ARG A 275 -38.16 -11.78 -4.81
N ALA A 276 -37.53 -12.09 -3.69
CA ALA A 276 -38.03 -13.08 -2.73
C ALA A 276 -39.40 -12.73 -2.18
N ALA A 277 -39.66 -11.45 -1.89
CA ALA A 277 -40.98 -10.99 -1.46
C ALA A 277 -42.07 -11.19 -2.55
N ARG A 278 -41.74 -10.89 -3.83
CA ARG A 278 -42.67 -11.14 -4.96
C ARG A 278 -42.94 -12.62 -5.15
N GLU A 279 -41.93 -13.47 -5.10
CA GLU A 279 -42.08 -14.92 -5.23
C GLU A 279 -42.95 -15.51 -4.10
N SER A 280 -42.79 -15.05 -2.87
CA SER A 280 -43.59 -15.48 -1.72
C SER A 280 -45.07 -15.10 -1.90
N LEU A 281 -45.37 -13.89 -2.38
CA LEU A 281 -46.74 -13.44 -2.68
C LEU A 281 -47.37 -14.26 -3.80
N THR A 282 -46.63 -14.55 -4.86
CA THR A 282 -47.08 -15.38 -5.99
C THR A 282 -47.41 -16.81 -5.53
N THR A 283 -46.52 -17.38 -4.71
CA THR A 283 -46.73 -18.74 -4.15
C THR A 283 -47.95 -18.77 -3.24
N GLN A 284 -48.16 -17.76 -2.39
CA GLN A 284 -49.35 -17.67 -1.54
C GLN A 284 -50.65 -17.53 -2.34
N SER A 285 -50.66 -16.70 -3.41
CA SER A 285 -51.80 -16.52 -4.27
C SER A 285 -52.15 -17.82 -5.02
N THR A 286 -51.14 -18.53 -5.54
CA THR A 286 -51.36 -19.83 -6.22
C THR A 286 -51.85 -20.89 -5.26
N THR A 287 -51.36 -20.93 -4.03
CA THR A 287 -51.81 -21.87 -3.00
C THR A 287 -53.24 -21.55 -2.55
N ALA A 288 -53.59 -20.27 -2.43
CA ALA A 288 -54.96 -19.84 -2.09
C ALA A 288 -55.96 -20.16 -3.22
N GLU A 289 -55.54 -20.03 -4.49
CA GLU A 289 -56.40 -20.35 -5.65
C GLU A 289 -56.59 -21.87 -5.85
N GLN A 290 -55.65 -22.68 -5.41
CA GLN A 290 -55.70 -24.14 -5.44
C GLN A 290 -56.32 -24.75 -4.18
N ALA A 291 -56.62 -23.99 -3.14
CA ALA A 291 -57.25 -24.49 -1.96
C ALA A 291 -58.69 -24.90 -2.30
N PRO A 292 -59.18 -26.13 -1.92
CA PRO A 292 -60.57 -26.53 -2.18
C PRO A 292 -61.47 -25.55 -1.45
N LEU A 293 -62.50 -25.05 -2.20
CA LEU A 293 -63.49 -24.17 -1.64
C LEU A 293 -64.22 -24.86 -0.44
N THR A 294 -64.21 -24.17 0.68
CA THR A 294 -64.95 -24.68 1.85
C THR A 294 -66.45 -24.60 1.61
N PHE A 295 -67.27 -25.50 2.24
CA PHE A 295 -68.68 -25.48 2.13
C PHE A 295 -69.31 -24.12 2.46
N GLU A 296 -68.77 -23.41 3.42
CA GLU A 296 -69.19 -22.05 3.79
C GLU A 296 -68.95 -21.02 2.68
N GLN A 297 -67.81 -21.09 1.98
CA GLN A 297 -67.50 -20.20 0.84
C GLN A 297 -68.47 -20.49 -0.35
N VAL A 298 -68.70 -21.75 -0.64
CA VAL A 298 -69.62 -22.16 -1.70
C VAL A 298 -71.02 -21.72 -1.36
N SER A 299 -71.54 -21.93 -0.12
CA SER A 299 -72.87 -21.54 0.30
C SER A 299 -73.07 -20.02 0.33
N ALA A 300 -72.05 -19.26 0.70
CA ALA A 300 -72.04 -17.77 0.66
C ALA A 300 -72.18 -17.24 -0.78
N GLU A 301 -71.53 -17.90 -1.74
CA GLU A 301 -71.55 -17.50 -3.15
C GLU A 301 -72.92 -17.87 -3.78
N PHE A 302 -73.49 -19.03 -3.43
CA PHE A 302 -74.87 -19.40 -3.82
C PHE A 302 -75.89 -18.44 -3.23
N ALA A 303 -75.73 -17.96 -2.02
CA ALA A 303 -76.63 -16.99 -1.41
C ALA A 303 -76.67 -15.61 -2.12
N LYS A 304 -75.63 -15.27 -2.86
CA LYS A 304 -75.54 -14.04 -3.68
C LYS A 304 -76.22 -14.20 -5.06
N THR A 305 -76.44 -15.44 -5.50
CA THR A 305 -77.02 -15.70 -6.81
C THR A 305 -78.56 -15.54 -6.73
N PRO A 306 -79.18 -14.59 -7.45
CA PRO A 306 -80.59 -14.42 -7.43
C PRO A 306 -81.33 -15.71 -7.93
N ALA A 307 -82.45 -16.06 -7.27
CA ALA A 307 -83.24 -17.19 -7.69
C ALA A 307 -83.72 -17.01 -9.14
N PRO A 308 -83.67 -18.05 -9.95
CA PRO A 308 -84.17 -17.97 -11.33
C PRO A 308 -85.62 -17.55 -11.30
N ASP A 309 -85.99 -16.52 -12.07
CA ASP A 309 -87.37 -16.09 -12.27
C ASP A 309 -88.22 -17.26 -12.85
N ASP A 310 -89.23 -17.69 -12.10
CA ASP A 310 -90.14 -18.73 -12.50
C ASP A 310 -91.22 -18.12 -13.39
N ASP A 311 -90.82 -17.78 -14.64
CA ASP A 311 -91.71 -17.28 -15.65
C ASP A 311 -92.28 -18.45 -16.47
N ARG A 312 -93.15 -19.24 -15.79
CA ARG A 312 -94.09 -20.15 -16.47
C ARG A 312 -95.50 -19.71 -16.20
N ARG A 313 -96.00 -18.85 -17.08
CA ARG A 313 -97.41 -18.82 -17.46
C ARG A 313 -97.60 -18.52 -18.95
#